data_cae9cd0af2ab9fbc3905a10c7162492b
#
_entry.id   cae9cd0af2ab9fbc3905a10c7162492b
#
_cell.length_a   1.000
_cell.length_b   1.000
_cell.length_c   1.000
_cell.angle_alpha   90.00
_cell.angle_beta   90.00
_cell.angle_gamma   90.00
#
_symmetry.space_group_name_H-M   'P 1'
#
loop_
_entity.id
_entity.type
_entity.pdbx_description
1 polymer ?
#
loop_
_entity_poly.entity_id
_entity_poly.type
_entity_poly.pdbx_seq_one_letter_code
_entity_poly.pdbx_strand_id
1 'polypeptide(L)'
;MNRPRRIQLVLLVLVILAFYAALALGTTTLSPAQIWQGFIQHDFEIWQYRLPRAILAIYIGAALALSGTIIQGIIHNPLASPDILGINHGASLVAVLTLTLASSTPLWALPLAACIGAVAAFLILMSLTRRHTGPLQMALIGVALSALYAAIANYLLLTWPQNLNTAMVWLTGSLWNRSWSFVAIAAPILTLLLPLALLASKTFDLLTLGDAKAATLGINVRRQRTLLLALAVLLAAIAVSVAGPITFLGLVAPHLARKLVGGRHIDLLPAAMLTGALILQTSDIAVRSIRPPLELPAGIFTALIGAPYFFYLLRRKH
;
A
#
# COMPACT_ATOMS: atom_id res chain seq x y z
N MET A 1 30.59 7.01 2.84
CA MET A 1 29.18 6.57 2.89
C MET A 1 28.96 5.60 1.72
N ASN A 2 28.53 4.36 2.01
CA ASN A 2 28.32 3.33 0.98
C ASN A 2 27.19 3.73 0.00
N ARG A 3 27.29 3.28 -1.26
CA ARG A 3 26.29 3.59 -2.32
C ARG A 3 24.83 3.46 -1.88
N PRO A 4 24.38 2.40 -1.19
CA PRO A 4 23.00 2.27 -0.73
C PRO A 4 22.55 3.42 0.19
N ARG A 5 23.38 3.80 1.16
CA ARG A 5 23.07 4.90 2.09
C ARG A 5 22.96 6.26 1.40
N ARG A 6 23.77 6.51 0.35
CA ARG A 6 23.64 7.73 -0.45
C ARG A 6 22.29 7.77 -1.18
N ILE A 7 21.88 6.65 -1.76
CA ILE A 7 20.59 6.53 -2.45
C ILE A 7 19.43 6.73 -1.47
N GLN A 8 19.48 6.12 -0.27
CA GLN A 8 18.45 6.31 0.75
C GLN A 8 18.35 7.78 1.20
N LEU A 9 19.47 8.50 1.34
CA LEU A 9 19.47 9.93 1.63
C LEU A 9 18.85 10.74 0.50
N VAL A 10 19.17 10.44 -0.75
CA VAL A 10 18.54 11.10 -1.91
C VAL A 10 17.03 10.85 -1.92
N LEU A 11 16.60 9.60 -1.71
CA LEU A 11 15.17 9.28 -1.62
C LEU A 11 14.48 10.02 -0.45
N LEU A 12 15.13 10.12 0.71
CA LEU A 12 14.59 10.87 1.83
C LEU A 12 14.42 12.36 1.50
N VAL A 13 15.43 12.97 0.88
CA VAL A 13 15.34 14.37 0.42
C VAL A 13 14.20 14.54 -0.59
N LEU A 14 14.06 13.61 -1.54
CA LEU A 14 12.96 13.64 -2.52
C LEU A 14 11.59 13.50 -1.86
N VAL A 15 11.44 12.64 -0.84
CA VAL A 15 10.20 12.51 -0.06
C VAL A 15 9.88 13.82 0.68
N ILE A 16 10.88 14.48 1.28
CA ILE A 16 10.71 15.79 1.95
C ILE A 16 10.31 16.86 0.93
N LEU A 17 10.95 16.91 -0.24
CA LEU A 17 10.60 17.84 -1.31
C LEU A 17 9.20 17.57 -1.86
N ALA A 18 8.82 16.30 -2.04
CA ALA A 18 7.48 15.91 -2.45
C ALA A 18 6.43 16.25 -1.37
N PHE A 19 6.76 16.12 -0.09
CA PHE A 19 5.90 16.55 1.00
C PHE A 19 5.65 18.06 0.97
N TYR A 20 6.70 18.86 0.79
CA TYR A 20 6.57 20.29 0.61
C TYR A 20 5.73 20.62 -0.64
N ALA A 21 6.00 19.97 -1.77
CA ALA A 21 5.23 20.12 -2.99
C ALA A 21 3.74 19.73 -2.80
N ALA A 22 3.45 18.72 -1.98
CA ALA A 22 2.08 18.34 -1.64
C ALA A 22 1.33 19.42 -0.83
N LEU A 23 2.05 20.25 -0.07
CA LEU A 23 1.47 21.41 0.61
C LEU A 23 1.33 22.61 -0.32
N ALA A 24 2.27 22.80 -1.26
CA ALA A 24 2.29 23.93 -2.17
C ALA A 24 1.37 23.77 -3.37
N LEU A 25 1.32 22.57 -3.97
CA LEU A 25 0.61 22.29 -5.22
C LEU A 25 -0.75 21.60 -4.95
N GLY A 26 -1.74 21.96 -5.72
CA GLY A 26 -3.10 21.39 -5.66
C GLY A 26 -4.03 22.11 -6.60
N THR A 27 -5.29 22.24 -6.23
CA THR A 27 -6.28 23.06 -6.97
C THR A 27 -5.86 24.53 -7.05
N THR A 28 -5.18 25.00 -6.01
CA THR A 28 -4.53 26.31 -5.92
C THR A 28 -3.06 26.11 -5.63
N THR A 29 -2.20 26.99 -6.13
CA THR A 29 -0.76 27.00 -5.80
C THR A 29 -0.53 27.98 -4.66
N LEU A 30 0.12 27.52 -3.59
CA LEU A 30 0.43 28.33 -2.43
C LEU A 30 1.92 28.69 -2.39
N SER A 31 2.22 29.96 -2.14
CA SER A 31 3.58 30.43 -1.90
C SER A 31 4.10 29.95 -0.53
N PRO A 32 5.44 29.91 -0.31
CA PRO A 32 6.01 29.55 1.00
C PRO A 32 5.47 30.39 2.16
N ALA A 33 5.23 31.69 1.92
CA ALA A 33 4.67 32.60 2.91
C ALA A 33 3.23 32.24 3.29
N GLN A 34 2.40 31.87 2.29
CA GLN A 34 1.02 31.42 2.52
C GLN A 34 0.97 30.10 3.27
N ILE A 35 1.88 29.17 2.95
CA ILE A 35 1.98 27.90 3.70
C ILE A 35 2.32 28.18 5.15
N TRP A 36 3.29 29.05 5.41
CA TRP A 36 3.68 29.42 6.77
C TRP A 36 2.55 30.10 7.54
N GLN A 37 1.86 31.06 6.92
CA GLN A 37 0.70 31.72 7.50
C GLN A 37 -0.43 30.73 7.80
N GLY A 38 -0.71 29.79 6.88
CA GLY A 38 -1.72 28.77 7.07
C GLY A 38 -1.41 27.82 8.22
N PHE A 39 -0.14 27.54 8.51
CA PHE A 39 0.26 26.80 9.72
C PHE A 39 -0.02 27.59 11.00
N ILE A 40 0.29 28.90 11.02
CA ILE A 40 0.10 29.75 12.21
C ILE A 40 -1.39 29.99 12.47
N GLN A 41 -2.17 30.25 11.41
CA GLN A 41 -3.58 30.60 11.50
C GLN A 41 -4.50 29.37 11.56
N HIS A 42 -3.94 28.14 11.47
CA HIS A 42 -4.70 26.90 11.37
C HIS A 42 -5.70 26.92 10.21
N ASP A 43 -5.27 27.48 9.05
CA ASP A 43 -6.11 27.59 7.88
C ASP A 43 -6.62 26.24 7.42
N PHE A 44 -7.90 26.19 7.02
CA PHE A 44 -8.58 24.97 6.63
C PHE A 44 -7.85 24.24 5.48
N GLU A 45 -7.40 24.98 4.45
CA GLU A 45 -6.77 24.38 3.27
C GLU A 45 -5.48 23.65 3.62
N ILE A 46 -4.63 24.22 4.48
CA ILE A 46 -3.37 23.59 4.87
C ILE A 46 -3.59 22.60 5.99
N TRP A 47 -4.23 23.03 7.08
CA TRP A 47 -4.29 22.24 8.31
C TRP A 47 -5.26 21.05 8.21
N GLN A 48 -6.46 21.27 7.64
CA GLN A 48 -7.50 20.23 7.60
C GLN A 48 -7.50 19.40 6.32
N TYR A 49 -6.95 19.95 5.21
CA TYR A 49 -7.05 19.29 3.92
C TYR A 49 -5.69 18.77 3.39
N ARG A 50 -4.68 19.63 3.23
CA ARG A 50 -3.41 19.25 2.60
C ARG A 50 -2.49 18.45 3.51
N LEU A 51 -2.34 18.87 4.77
CA LEU A 51 -1.40 18.27 5.71
C LEU A 51 -1.73 16.81 6.07
N PRO A 52 -2.97 16.47 6.51
CA PRO A 52 -3.30 15.09 6.82
C PRO A 52 -3.17 14.17 5.61
N ARG A 53 -3.54 14.65 4.42
CA ARG A 53 -3.43 13.93 3.17
C ARG A 53 -1.96 13.65 2.78
N ALA A 54 -1.07 14.64 2.92
CA ALA A 54 0.36 14.49 2.66
C ALA A 54 1.03 13.51 3.64
N ILE A 55 0.65 13.54 4.91
CA ILE A 55 1.10 12.58 5.93
C ILE A 55 0.63 11.17 5.57
N LEU A 56 -0.64 10.99 5.24
CA LEU A 56 -1.19 9.70 4.86
C LEU A 56 -0.53 9.14 3.58
N ALA A 57 -0.20 9.99 2.61
CA ALA A 57 0.51 9.55 1.40
C ALA A 57 1.87 8.91 1.74
N ILE A 58 2.62 9.46 2.71
CA ILE A 58 3.88 8.87 3.18
C ILE A 58 3.63 7.52 3.84
N TYR A 59 2.75 7.47 4.84
CA TYR A 59 2.50 6.25 5.60
C TYR A 59 1.95 5.11 4.75
N ILE A 60 0.96 5.40 3.92
CA ILE A 60 0.29 4.41 3.06
C ILE A 60 1.24 3.94 1.96
N GLY A 61 1.96 4.86 1.31
CA GLY A 61 2.95 4.52 0.30
C GLY A 61 4.07 3.63 0.86
N ALA A 62 4.58 3.97 2.03
CA ALA A 62 5.58 3.18 2.76
C ALA A 62 5.06 1.79 3.13
N ALA A 63 3.83 1.71 3.65
CA ALA A 63 3.21 0.46 4.10
C ALA A 63 2.97 -0.51 2.93
N LEU A 64 2.41 -0.03 1.82
CA LEU A 64 2.17 -0.85 0.63
C LEU A 64 3.47 -1.34 0.00
N ALA A 65 4.51 -0.49 -0.06
CA ALA A 65 5.81 -0.87 -0.58
C ALA A 65 6.49 -1.93 0.29
N LEU A 66 6.47 -1.79 1.62
CA LEU A 66 7.01 -2.80 2.53
C LEU A 66 6.20 -4.11 2.46
N SER A 67 4.88 -4.03 2.45
CA SER A 67 4.03 -5.20 2.26
C SER A 67 4.40 -5.96 0.98
N GLY A 68 4.51 -5.25 -0.13
CA GLY A 68 4.94 -5.83 -1.40
C GLY A 68 6.35 -6.43 -1.34
N THR A 69 7.31 -5.75 -0.69
CA THR A 69 8.68 -6.26 -0.54
C THR A 69 8.72 -7.58 0.24
N ILE A 70 7.95 -7.65 1.31
CA ILE A 70 7.82 -8.85 2.15
C ILE A 70 7.24 -10.02 1.34
N ILE A 71 6.13 -9.76 0.65
CA ILE A 71 5.43 -10.77 -0.15
C ILE A 71 6.32 -11.28 -1.27
N GLN A 72 7.02 -10.39 -2.01
CA GLN A 72 7.99 -10.76 -3.04
C GLN A 72 9.10 -11.64 -2.51
N GLY A 73 9.63 -11.32 -1.32
CA GLY A 73 10.67 -12.11 -0.66
C GLY A 73 10.20 -13.51 -0.25
N ILE A 74 8.98 -13.64 0.23
CA ILE A 74 8.40 -14.92 0.68
C ILE A 74 7.98 -15.82 -0.48
N ILE A 75 7.35 -15.23 -1.51
CA ILE A 75 6.88 -15.96 -2.70
C ILE A 75 8.04 -16.25 -3.67
N HIS A 76 9.20 -15.61 -3.47
CA HIS A 76 10.35 -15.68 -4.38
C HIS A 76 9.98 -15.26 -5.82
N ASN A 77 9.04 -14.32 -5.94
CA ASN A 77 8.57 -13.80 -7.21
C ASN A 77 8.53 -12.26 -7.16
N PRO A 78 9.33 -11.55 -7.98
CA PRO A 78 9.36 -10.09 -7.99
C PRO A 78 8.05 -9.46 -8.49
N LEU A 79 7.14 -10.24 -9.03
CA LEU A 79 5.82 -9.80 -9.50
C LEU A 79 4.72 -10.00 -8.45
N ALA A 80 5.05 -10.57 -7.29
CA ALA A 80 4.08 -10.75 -6.22
C ALA A 80 3.73 -9.43 -5.54
N SER A 81 2.45 -9.28 -5.17
CA SER A 81 1.89 -8.11 -4.50
C SER A 81 0.77 -8.53 -3.54
N PRO A 82 0.31 -7.65 -2.63
CA PRO A 82 -0.84 -7.92 -1.78
C PRO A 82 -2.12 -8.28 -2.56
N ASP A 83 -2.27 -7.76 -3.77
CA ASP A 83 -3.41 -8.05 -4.66
C ASP A 83 -3.48 -9.55 -5.02
N ILE A 84 -2.33 -10.17 -5.30
CA ILE A 84 -2.24 -11.59 -5.67
C ILE A 84 -2.66 -12.51 -4.52
N LEU A 85 -2.50 -12.07 -3.28
CA LEU A 85 -2.93 -12.83 -2.10
C LEU A 85 -4.42 -12.65 -1.76
N GLY A 86 -5.15 -11.83 -2.52
CA GLY A 86 -6.57 -11.57 -2.30
C GLY A 86 -6.87 -10.54 -1.21
N ILE A 87 -5.87 -9.91 -0.62
CA ILE A 87 -6.02 -9.00 0.51
C ILE A 87 -6.84 -7.78 0.12
N ASN A 88 -6.47 -7.11 -0.99
CA ASN A 88 -7.16 -5.93 -1.47
C ASN A 88 -8.60 -6.24 -1.92
N HIS A 89 -8.82 -7.40 -2.56
CA HIS A 89 -10.15 -7.83 -3.00
C HIS A 89 -11.04 -8.21 -1.83
N GLY A 90 -10.48 -8.83 -0.78
CA GLY A 90 -11.23 -9.11 0.45
C GLY A 90 -11.62 -7.84 1.20
N ALA A 91 -10.71 -6.85 1.29
CA ALA A 91 -11.02 -5.53 1.79
C ALA A 91 -12.14 -4.86 0.99
N SER A 92 -12.05 -4.91 -0.35
CA SER A 92 -13.03 -4.34 -1.27
C SER A 92 -14.40 -4.98 -1.14
N LEU A 93 -14.45 -6.31 -1.02
CA LEU A 93 -15.71 -7.04 -0.85
C LEU A 93 -16.45 -6.60 0.41
N VAL A 94 -15.76 -6.56 1.57
CA VAL A 94 -16.41 -6.20 2.83
C VAL A 94 -16.75 -4.71 2.87
N ALA A 95 -15.95 -3.84 2.26
CA ALA A 95 -16.27 -2.44 2.09
C ALA A 95 -17.54 -2.23 1.23
N VAL A 96 -17.64 -2.91 0.08
CA VAL A 96 -18.84 -2.87 -0.78
C VAL A 96 -20.06 -3.41 -0.03
N LEU A 97 -19.91 -4.55 0.66
CA LEU A 97 -20.98 -5.14 1.48
C LEU A 97 -21.49 -4.14 2.53
N THR A 98 -20.59 -3.43 3.19
CA THR A 98 -20.95 -2.40 4.17
C THR A 98 -21.72 -1.25 3.53
N LEU A 99 -21.27 -0.77 2.37
CA LEU A 99 -21.94 0.32 1.63
C LEU A 99 -23.31 -0.10 1.08
N THR A 100 -23.48 -1.37 0.73
CA THR A 100 -24.76 -1.86 0.17
C THR A 100 -25.79 -2.17 1.25
N LEU A 101 -25.37 -2.69 2.41
CA LEU A 101 -26.29 -3.11 3.48
C LEU A 101 -26.63 -2.00 4.48
N ALA A 102 -25.80 -0.97 4.62
CA ALA A 102 -26.00 0.10 5.58
C ALA A 102 -26.40 1.41 4.90
N SER A 103 -27.60 1.91 5.19
CA SER A 103 -28.16 3.14 4.62
C SER A 103 -27.40 4.40 5.09
N SER A 104 -26.79 4.36 6.29
CA SER A 104 -25.96 5.42 6.85
C SER A 104 -24.77 4.78 7.56
N THR A 105 -23.57 4.98 7.02
CA THR A 105 -22.33 4.47 7.66
C THR A 105 -21.56 5.62 8.28
N PRO A 106 -21.16 5.53 9.55
CA PRO A 106 -20.24 6.49 10.13
C PRO A 106 -18.87 6.41 9.42
N LEU A 107 -18.11 7.51 9.41
CA LEU A 107 -16.84 7.64 8.68
C LEU A 107 -15.81 6.54 8.99
N TRP A 108 -15.83 6.02 10.22
CA TRP A 108 -14.92 4.96 10.67
C TRP A 108 -15.36 3.54 10.27
N ALA A 109 -16.63 3.34 9.92
CA ALA A 109 -17.15 2.01 9.64
C ALA A 109 -16.54 1.39 8.37
N LEU A 110 -16.39 2.19 7.32
CA LEU A 110 -15.83 1.72 6.05
C LEU A 110 -14.35 1.30 6.17
N PRO A 111 -13.45 2.10 6.79
CA PRO A 111 -12.08 1.65 7.08
C PRO A 111 -12.01 0.38 7.92
N LEU A 112 -12.83 0.29 8.96
CA LEU A 112 -12.87 -0.89 9.82
C LEU A 112 -13.33 -2.13 9.06
N ALA A 113 -14.41 -2.01 8.27
CA ALA A 113 -14.93 -3.08 7.42
C ALA A 113 -13.88 -3.57 6.41
N ALA A 114 -13.20 -2.65 5.72
CA ALA A 114 -12.13 -2.98 4.79
C ALA A 114 -10.94 -3.68 5.49
N CYS A 115 -10.56 -3.23 6.68
CA CYS A 115 -9.51 -3.88 7.47
C CYS A 115 -9.91 -5.31 7.86
N ILE A 116 -11.14 -5.50 8.34
CA ILE A 116 -11.69 -6.83 8.66
C ILE A 116 -11.70 -7.71 7.40
N GLY A 117 -12.13 -7.19 6.27
CA GLY A 117 -12.14 -7.91 4.99
C GLY A 117 -10.75 -8.36 4.55
N ALA A 118 -9.74 -7.50 4.68
CA ALA A 118 -8.35 -7.83 4.36
C ALA A 118 -7.80 -8.94 5.26
N VAL A 119 -8.03 -8.85 6.58
CA VAL A 119 -7.60 -9.86 7.55
C VAL A 119 -8.35 -11.17 7.35
N ALA A 120 -9.67 -11.13 7.13
CA ALA A 120 -10.46 -12.30 6.85
C ALA A 120 -9.99 -13.04 5.58
N ALA A 121 -9.72 -12.30 4.50
CA ALA A 121 -9.18 -12.86 3.27
C ALA A 121 -7.85 -13.58 3.51
N PHE A 122 -6.96 -13.00 4.32
CA PHE A 122 -5.71 -13.64 4.71
C PHE A 122 -5.93 -14.91 5.54
N LEU A 123 -6.83 -14.89 6.50
CA LEU A 123 -7.14 -16.07 7.32
C LEU A 123 -7.75 -17.20 6.47
N ILE A 124 -8.61 -16.87 5.52
CA ILE A 124 -9.16 -17.82 4.56
C ILE A 124 -8.04 -18.41 3.69
N LEU A 125 -7.15 -17.56 3.14
CA LEU A 125 -6.00 -18.01 2.39
C LEU A 125 -5.14 -18.98 3.22
N MET A 126 -4.83 -18.63 4.47
CA MET A 126 -4.02 -19.49 5.36
C MET A 126 -4.71 -20.80 5.72
N SER A 127 -6.02 -20.80 5.85
CA SER A 127 -6.81 -22.03 6.13
C SER A 127 -6.82 -23.00 4.94
N LEU A 128 -6.82 -22.46 3.72
CA LEU A 128 -6.80 -23.25 2.48
C LEU A 128 -5.39 -23.74 2.13
N THR A 129 -4.35 -23.08 2.64
CA THR A 129 -2.97 -23.49 2.42
C THR A 129 -2.57 -24.58 3.40
N ARG A 130 -2.26 -25.79 2.89
CA ARG A 130 -1.83 -26.94 3.70
C ARG A 130 -0.37 -26.81 4.14
N ARG A 131 0.07 -27.68 5.07
CA ARG A 131 1.43 -27.68 5.62
C ARG A 131 2.57 -27.76 4.56
N HIS A 132 2.30 -28.35 3.40
CA HIS A 132 3.25 -28.56 2.31
C HIS A 132 2.96 -27.68 1.08
N THR A 133 2.08 -26.67 1.22
CA THR A 133 1.76 -25.77 0.12
C THR A 133 2.94 -24.87 -0.20
N GLY A 134 3.48 -24.99 -1.41
CA GLY A 134 4.57 -24.14 -1.88
C GLY A 134 4.12 -22.69 -2.14
N PRO A 135 5.05 -21.74 -2.25
CA PRO A 135 4.73 -20.32 -2.48
C PRO A 135 3.91 -20.09 -3.76
N LEU A 136 4.15 -20.85 -4.81
CA LEU A 136 3.40 -20.76 -6.08
C LEU A 136 1.93 -21.16 -5.90
N GLN A 137 1.68 -22.28 -5.20
CA GLN A 137 0.31 -22.72 -4.93
C GLN A 137 -0.45 -21.74 -4.05
N MET A 138 0.22 -21.13 -3.06
CA MET A 138 -0.36 -20.06 -2.24
C MET A 138 -0.78 -18.86 -3.10
N ALA A 139 0.05 -18.45 -4.06
CA ALA A 139 -0.29 -17.38 -5.00
C ALA A 139 -1.48 -17.75 -5.89
N LEU A 140 -1.55 -19.00 -6.40
CA LEU A 140 -2.69 -19.47 -7.21
C LEU A 140 -4.00 -19.48 -6.43
N ILE A 141 -4.00 -19.95 -5.18
CA ILE A 141 -5.17 -19.90 -4.28
C ILE A 141 -5.57 -18.44 -4.05
N GLY A 142 -4.61 -17.54 -3.83
CA GLY A 142 -4.86 -16.11 -3.65
C GLY A 142 -5.53 -15.48 -4.87
N VAL A 143 -5.06 -15.79 -6.09
CA VAL A 143 -5.67 -15.32 -7.34
C VAL A 143 -7.11 -15.84 -7.49
N ALA A 144 -7.36 -17.12 -7.20
CA ALA A 144 -8.71 -17.67 -7.24
C ALA A 144 -9.66 -17.00 -6.24
N LEU A 145 -9.18 -16.76 -5.00
CA LEU A 145 -9.94 -16.00 -4.00
C LEU A 145 -10.18 -14.56 -4.43
N SER A 146 -9.18 -13.89 -5.02
CA SER A 146 -9.32 -12.54 -5.57
C SER A 146 -10.44 -12.47 -6.60
N ALA A 147 -10.48 -13.41 -7.53
CA ALA A 147 -11.52 -13.49 -8.56
C ALA A 147 -12.90 -13.72 -7.93
N LEU A 148 -13.01 -14.61 -6.93
CA LEU A 148 -14.26 -14.88 -6.21
C LEU A 148 -14.73 -13.61 -5.47
N TYR A 149 -13.86 -12.94 -4.72
CA TYR A 149 -14.22 -11.71 -4.00
C TYR A 149 -14.65 -10.59 -4.94
N ALA A 150 -13.94 -10.43 -6.07
CA ALA A 150 -14.30 -9.45 -7.09
C ALA A 150 -15.66 -9.75 -7.73
N ALA A 151 -15.94 -11.03 -8.04
CA ALA A 151 -17.22 -11.45 -8.61
C ALA A 151 -18.39 -11.15 -7.65
N ILE A 152 -18.23 -11.45 -6.36
CA ILE A 152 -19.26 -11.17 -5.35
C ILE A 152 -19.44 -9.65 -5.19
N ALA A 153 -18.35 -8.88 -5.12
CA ALA A 153 -18.44 -7.42 -5.01
C ALA A 153 -19.16 -6.80 -6.21
N ASN A 154 -18.85 -7.25 -7.44
CA ASN A 154 -19.54 -6.80 -8.65
C ASN A 154 -21.02 -7.19 -8.65
N TYR A 155 -21.37 -8.39 -8.21
CA TYR A 155 -22.77 -8.80 -8.07
C TYR A 155 -23.53 -7.88 -7.10
N LEU A 156 -22.94 -7.55 -5.95
CA LEU A 156 -23.54 -6.63 -4.98
C LEU A 156 -23.76 -5.23 -5.59
N LEU A 157 -22.80 -4.69 -6.31
CA LEU A 157 -22.90 -3.38 -6.95
C LEU A 157 -23.98 -3.32 -8.03
N LEU A 158 -24.18 -4.42 -8.76
CA LEU A 158 -25.22 -4.51 -9.79
C LEU A 158 -26.61 -4.66 -9.17
N THR A 159 -26.72 -5.37 -8.04
CA THR A 159 -28.00 -5.64 -7.40
C THR A 159 -28.48 -4.45 -6.55
N TRP A 160 -27.55 -3.70 -5.93
CA TRP A 160 -27.84 -2.53 -5.09
C TRP A 160 -27.11 -1.27 -5.59
N PRO A 161 -27.59 -0.62 -6.67
CA PRO A 161 -26.85 0.49 -7.31
C PRO A 161 -26.90 1.82 -6.55
N GLN A 162 -27.64 1.92 -5.44
CA GLN A 162 -27.86 3.18 -4.70
C GLN A 162 -26.55 3.84 -4.24
N ASN A 163 -25.53 3.07 -3.89
CA ASN A 163 -24.23 3.57 -3.43
C ASN A 163 -23.10 3.34 -4.45
N LEU A 164 -23.43 3.08 -5.71
CA LEU A 164 -22.47 2.71 -6.76
C LEU A 164 -21.34 3.75 -6.90
N ASN A 165 -21.69 5.04 -6.95
CA ASN A 165 -20.68 6.10 -7.11
C ASN A 165 -19.67 6.14 -5.96
N THR A 166 -20.15 6.05 -4.71
CA THR A 166 -19.29 6.03 -3.52
C THR A 166 -18.38 4.79 -3.52
N ALA A 167 -18.94 3.63 -3.84
CA ALA A 167 -18.18 2.39 -3.95
C ALA A 167 -17.14 2.44 -5.06
N MET A 168 -17.47 2.95 -6.25
CA MET A 168 -16.53 3.10 -7.36
C MET A 168 -15.37 4.02 -7.03
N VAL A 169 -15.63 5.18 -6.41
CA VAL A 169 -14.57 6.10 -5.97
C VAL A 169 -13.67 5.43 -4.93
N TRP A 170 -14.25 4.68 -3.99
CA TRP A 170 -13.46 3.97 -2.99
C TRP A 170 -12.61 2.84 -3.60
N LEU A 171 -13.18 2.07 -4.54
CA LEU A 171 -12.50 0.94 -5.21
C LEU A 171 -11.34 1.39 -6.13
N THR A 172 -11.31 2.64 -6.53
CA THR A 172 -10.19 3.18 -7.34
C THR A 172 -8.99 3.61 -6.51
N GLY A 173 -9.12 3.66 -5.18
CA GLY A 173 -8.06 4.08 -4.27
C GLY A 173 -7.77 5.58 -4.33
N SER A 174 -8.08 6.29 -3.25
CA SER A 174 -7.97 7.76 -3.20
C SER A 174 -7.61 8.25 -1.81
N LEU A 175 -6.84 9.34 -1.78
CA LEU A 175 -6.58 10.12 -0.57
C LEU A 175 -7.51 11.33 -0.44
N TRP A 176 -8.46 11.49 -1.35
CA TRP A 176 -9.44 12.56 -1.32
C TRP A 176 -10.27 12.51 -0.03
N ASN A 177 -10.51 13.67 0.57
CA ASN A 177 -11.28 13.83 1.81
C ASN A 177 -10.75 13.00 3.00
N ARG A 178 -9.43 12.76 3.06
CA ARG A 178 -8.80 12.09 4.20
C ARG A 178 -8.32 13.12 5.22
N SER A 179 -9.07 13.22 6.32
CA SER A 179 -8.86 14.17 7.43
C SER A 179 -7.96 13.61 8.53
N TRP A 180 -7.76 14.39 9.58
CA TRP A 180 -7.02 13.99 10.78
C TRP A 180 -7.56 12.73 11.46
N SER A 181 -8.86 12.45 11.35
CA SER A 181 -9.45 11.20 11.87
C SER A 181 -8.79 9.95 11.29
N PHE A 182 -8.48 9.97 9.98
CA PHE A 182 -7.77 8.87 9.33
C PHE A 182 -6.29 8.82 9.71
N VAL A 183 -5.65 9.97 9.91
CA VAL A 183 -4.26 10.04 10.41
C VAL A 183 -4.20 9.46 11.83
N ALA A 184 -5.14 9.83 12.70
CA ALA A 184 -5.19 9.35 14.08
C ALA A 184 -5.35 7.82 14.19
N ILE A 185 -5.98 7.19 13.20
CA ILE A 185 -6.12 5.74 13.15
C ILE A 185 -4.88 5.09 12.52
N ALA A 186 -4.47 5.56 11.33
CA ALA A 186 -3.42 4.90 10.55
C ALA A 186 -2.01 5.17 11.07
N ALA A 187 -1.68 6.43 11.43
CA ALA A 187 -0.32 6.81 11.75
C ALA A 187 0.23 6.11 13.00
N PRO A 188 -0.48 5.97 14.14
CA PRO A 188 0.04 5.25 15.30
C PRO A 188 0.34 3.78 14.98
N ILE A 189 -0.58 3.11 14.27
CA ILE A 189 -0.43 1.69 13.92
C ILE A 189 0.74 1.51 12.95
N LEU A 190 0.82 2.33 11.90
CA LEU A 190 1.89 2.22 10.91
C LEU A 190 3.25 2.66 11.49
N THR A 191 3.29 3.63 12.42
CA THR A 191 4.52 4.00 13.14
C THR A 191 5.08 2.83 13.96
N LEU A 192 4.25 1.91 14.41
CA LEU A 192 4.68 0.67 15.07
C LEU A 192 5.08 -0.41 14.05
N LEU A 193 4.28 -0.62 13.00
CA LEU A 193 4.47 -1.72 12.05
C LEU A 193 5.65 -1.49 11.08
N LEU A 194 5.91 -0.24 10.64
CA LEU A 194 6.99 0.06 9.71
C LEU A 194 8.38 -0.28 10.28
N PRO A 195 8.77 0.16 11.49
CA PRO A 195 10.02 -0.25 12.10
C PRO A 195 10.11 -1.76 12.33
N LEU A 196 8.99 -2.40 12.72
CA LEU A 196 8.94 -3.86 12.92
C LEU A 196 9.29 -4.60 11.61
N ALA A 197 8.82 -4.12 10.46
CA ALA A 197 9.20 -4.66 9.17
C ALA A 197 10.69 -4.45 8.86
N LEU A 198 11.25 -3.27 9.20
CA LEU A 198 12.68 -2.99 9.01
C LEU A 198 13.57 -3.89 9.89
N LEU A 199 13.17 -4.15 11.13
CA LEU A 199 13.88 -5.04 12.05
C LEU A 199 13.94 -6.50 11.55
N ALA A 200 12.96 -6.91 10.73
CA ALA A 200 12.92 -8.26 10.16
C ALA A 200 13.93 -8.48 9.01
N SER A 201 14.70 -7.46 8.61
CA SER A 201 15.61 -7.51 7.45
C SER A 201 16.57 -8.71 7.45
N LYS A 202 17.16 -9.05 8.61
CA LYS A 202 18.07 -10.19 8.75
C LYS A 202 17.34 -11.53 8.53
N THR A 203 16.13 -11.65 9.05
CA THR A 203 15.29 -12.85 8.86
C THR A 203 14.97 -13.05 7.38
N PHE A 204 14.69 -11.96 6.64
CA PHE A 204 14.48 -12.03 5.20
C PHE A 204 15.73 -12.51 4.47
N ASP A 205 16.90 -11.94 4.77
CA ASP A 205 18.14 -12.35 4.12
C ASP A 205 18.43 -13.85 4.34
N LEU A 206 18.09 -14.38 5.52
CA LEU A 206 18.24 -15.81 5.82
C LEU A 206 17.21 -16.68 5.06
N LEU A 207 15.97 -16.24 4.95
CA LEU A 207 14.95 -16.97 4.20
C LEU A 207 15.24 -17.01 2.68
N THR A 208 15.94 -16.02 2.13
CA THR A 208 16.35 -16.03 0.71
C THR A 208 17.41 -17.06 0.38
N LEU A 209 18.11 -17.62 1.38
CA LEU A 209 19.06 -18.75 1.18
C LEU A 209 18.38 -20.08 0.87
N GLY A 210 17.04 -20.13 0.98
CA GLY A 210 16.21 -21.33 0.81
C GLY A 210 15.92 -22.05 2.12
N ASP A 211 14.81 -22.78 2.14
CA ASP A 211 14.24 -23.38 3.37
C ASP A 211 15.20 -24.31 4.10
N ALA A 212 15.92 -25.17 3.36
CA ALA A 212 16.85 -26.12 3.94
C ALA A 212 18.02 -25.41 4.66
N LYS A 213 18.63 -24.41 4.01
CA LYS A 213 19.75 -23.66 4.60
C LYS A 213 19.29 -22.77 5.77
N ALA A 214 18.13 -22.14 5.65
CA ALA A 214 17.57 -21.34 6.74
C ALA A 214 17.28 -22.21 7.99
N ALA A 215 16.78 -23.43 7.80
CA ALA A 215 16.53 -24.38 8.88
C ALA A 215 17.84 -24.84 9.57
N THR A 216 18.92 -25.12 8.83
CA THR A 216 20.21 -25.47 9.42
C THR A 216 20.83 -24.33 10.24
N LEU A 217 20.46 -23.08 9.95
CA LEU A 217 20.85 -21.90 10.73
C LEU A 217 19.93 -21.65 11.95
N GLY A 218 19.06 -22.60 12.30
CA GLY A 218 18.23 -22.57 13.50
C GLY A 218 16.92 -21.76 13.34
N ILE A 219 16.55 -21.38 12.12
CA ILE A 219 15.32 -20.63 11.88
C ILE A 219 14.14 -21.58 11.69
N ASN A 220 13.08 -21.36 12.45
CA ASN A 220 11.79 -21.99 12.15
C ASN A 220 11.14 -21.28 10.94
N VAL A 221 11.48 -21.76 9.74
CA VAL A 221 11.08 -21.16 8.46
C VAL A 221 9.58 -20.93 8.37
N ARG A 222 8.76 -21.93 8.79
CA ARG A 222 7.31 -21.84 8.75
C ARG A 222 6.78 -20.71 9.62
N ARG A 223 7.24 -20.65 10.88
CA ARG A 223 6.80 -19.63 11.85
C ARG A 223 7.19 -18.23 11.35
N GLN A 224 8.44 -18.06 10.90
CA GLN A 224 8.92 -16.77 10.41
C GLN A 224 8.17 -16.32 9.14
N ARG A 225 7.95 -17.23 8.20
CA ARG A 225 7.16 -16.94 6.97
C ARG A 225 5.73 -16.50 7.33
N THR A 226 5.06 -17.19 8.24
CA THR A 226 3.70 -16.83 8.67
C THR A 226 3.68 -15.47 9.36
N LEU A 227 4.63 -15.18 10.26
CA LEU A 227 4.72 -13.89 10.95
C LEU A 227 4.98 -12.74 9.99
N LEU A 228 5.88 -12.94 9.03
CA LEU A 228 6.20 -11.92 8.01
C LEU A 228 5.02 -11.70 7.05
N LEU A 229 4.31 -12.76 6.66
CA LEU A 229 3.08 -12.62 5.87
C LEU A 229 2.00 -11.88 6.67
N ALA A 230 1.81 -12.21 7.93
CA ALA A 230 0.85 -11.49 8.79
C ALA A 230 1.21 -10.00 8.90
N LEU A 231 2.50 -9.67 9.06
CA LEU A 231 2.98 -8.28 9.07
C LEU A 231 2.70 -7.58 7.73
N ALA A 232 2.98 -8.24 6.59
CA ALA A 232 2.70 -7.68 5.27
C ALA A 232 1.21 -7.42 5.06
N VAL A 233 0.36 -8.35 5.52
CA VAL A 233 -1.10 -8.20 5.47
C VAL A 233 -1.58 -7.05 6.34
N LEU A 234 -1.08 -6.92 7.56
CA LEU A 234 -1.46 -5.81 8.44
C LEU A 234 -1.06 -4.46 7.84
N LEU A 235 0.15 -4.35 7.28
CA LEU A 235 0.59 -3.15 6.57
C LEU A 235 -0.36 -2.80 5.40
N ALA A 236 -0.69 -3.78 4.56
CA ALA A 236 -1.61 -3.58 3.45
C ALA A 236 -3.04 -3.30 3.92
N ALA A 237 -3.55 -4.03 4.92
CA ALA A 237 -4.89 -3.87 5.46
C ALA A 237 -5.14 -2.45 5.99
N ILE A 238 -4.20 -1.91 6.79
CA ILE A 238 -4.30 -0.53 7.29
C ILE A 238 -4.19 0.48 6.13
N ALA A 239 -3.30 0.27 5.18
CA ALA A 239 -3.17 1.16 4.02
C ALA A 239 -4.46 1.19 3.18
N VAL A 240 -5.00 0.01 2.84
CA VAL A 240 -6.22 -0.13 2.04
C VAL A 240 -7.46 0.34 2.80
N SER A 241 -7.53 0.13 4.11
CA SER A 241 -8.66 0.61 4.92
C SER A 241 -8.83 2.13 4.86
N VAL A 242 -7.72 2.85 4.76
CA VAL A 242 -7.72 4.32 4.70
C VAL A 242 -7.84 4.85 3.27
N ALA A 243 -7.05 4.34 2.34
CA ALA A 243 -6.96 4.88 0.98
C ALA A 243 -7.81 4.13 -0.05
N GLY A 244 -8.40 2.99 0.31
CA GLY A 244 -8.89 2.03 -0.66
C GLY A 244 -7.75 1.27 -1.35
N PRO A 245 -8.06 0.36 -2.28
CA PRO A 245 -7.05 -0.44 -2.97
C PRO A 245 -6.23 0.41 -3.94
N ILE A 246 -4.95 0.66 -3.60
CA ILE A 246 -3.98 1.30 -4.50
C ILE A 246 -3.16 0.21 -5.16
N THR A 247 -3.40 -0.01 -6.45
CA THR A 247 -2.77 -1.07 -7.24
C THR A 247 -1.36 -0.69 -7.69
N PHE A 248 -0.56 -1.70 -8.05
CA PHE A 248 0.81 -1.61 -8.56
C PHE A 248 1.86 -1.01 -7.61
N LEU A 249 1.51 -0.23 -6.60
CA LEU A 249 2.48 0.42 -5.74
C LEU A 249 3.33 -0.62 -4.98
N GLY A 250 2.69 -1.64 -4.41
CA GLY A 250 3.36 -2.76 -3.75
C GLY A 250 4.18 -3.66 -4.69
N LEU A 251 4.04 -3.50 -6.00
CA LEU A 251 4.82 -4.21 -7.01
C LEU A 251 5.98 -3.36 -7.51
N VAL A 252 5.72 -2.11 -7.86
CA VAL A 252 6.68 -1.22 -8.53
C VAL A 252 7.72 -0.68 -7.56
N ALA A 253 7.31 -0.23 -6.37
CA ALA A 253 8.21 0.39 -5.40
C ALA A 253 9.35 -0.57 -4.94
N PRO A 254 9.09 -1.83 -4.56
CA PRO A 254 10.16 -2.78 -4.21
C PRO A 254 11.09 -3.09 -5.38
N HIS A 255 10.53 -3.19 -6.58
CA HIS A 255 11.33 -3.47 -7.77
C HIS A 255 12.30 -2.32 -8.11
N LEU A 256 11.82 -1.07 -8.08
CA LEU A 256 12.67 0.11 -8.26
C LEU A 256 13.74 0.20 -7.17
N ALA A 257 13.36 0.02 -5.91
CA ALA A 257 14.28 0.04 -4.79
C ALA A 257 15.39 -1.02 -4.96
N ARG A 258 15.04 -2.25 -5.38
CA ARG A 258 16.01 -3.32 -5.63
C ARG A 258 17.00 -2.98 -6.74
N LYS A 259 16.57 -2.29 -7.78
CA LYS A 259 17.47 -1.78 -8.84
C LYS A 259 18.42 -0.69 -8.34
N LEU A 260 17.98 0.12 -7.39
CA LEU A 260 18.78 1.23 -6.85
C LEU A 260 19.81 0.76 -5.82
N VAL A 261 19.40 -0.06 -4.85
CA VAL A 261 20.24 -0.42 -3.68
C VAL A 261 20.68 -1.88 -3.63
N GLY A 262 20.18 -2.73 -4.53
CA GLY A 262 20.47 -4.17 -4.55
C GLY A 262 19.47 -4.99 -3.75
N GLY A 263 19.78 -6.29 -3.54
CA GLY A 263 18.86 -7.27 -2.97
C GLY A 263 18.97 -7.50 -1.44
N ARG A 264 19.95 -6.90 -0.77
CA ARG A 264 20.11 -7.06 0.70
C ARG A 264 18.97 -6.33 1.41
N HIS A 265 18.21 -7.05 2.24
CA HIS A 265 16.98 -6.49 2.84
C HIS A 265 17.25 -5.35 3.83
N ILE A 266 18.43 -5.30 4.45
CA ILE A 266 18.83 -4.17 5.30
C ILE A 266 18.85 -2.82 4.53
N ASP A 267 19.20 -2.85 3.25
CA ASP A 267 19.23 -1.68 2.38
C ASP A 267 17.92 -1.56 1.58
N LEU A 268 17.33 -2.70 1.19
CA LEU A 268 16.15 -2.76 0.34
C LEU A 268 14.89 -2.25 1.04
N LEU A 269 14.63 -2.68 2.29
CA LEU A 269 13.40 -2.32 2.98
C LEU A 269 13.28 -0.80 3.20
N PRO A 270 14.29 -0.07 3.72
CA PRO A 270 14.20 1.39 3.84
C PRO A 270 14.07 2.08 2.48
N ALA A 271 14.80 1.60 1.46
CA ALA A 271 14.69 2.17 0.12
C ALA A 271 13.30 1.94 -0.51
N ALA A 272 12.71 0.75 -0.34
CA ALA A 272 11.35 0.46 -0.81
C ALA A 272 10.31 1.33 -0.11
N MET A 273 10.42 1.50 1.20
CA MET A 273 9.57 2.36 2.02
C MET A 273 9.57 3.81 1.48
N LEU A 274 10.76 4.39 1.28
CA LEU A 274 10.91 5.75 0.76
C LEU A 274 10.43 5.87 -0.69
N THR A 275 10.70 4.86 -1.53
CA THR A 275 10.24 4.84 -2.92
C THR A 275 8.72 4.78 -2.99
N GLY A 276 8.07 3.96 -2.16
CA GLY A 276 6.61 3.88 -2.09
C GLY A 276 5.97 5.18 -1.62
N ALA A 277 6.53 5.81 -0.58
CA ALA A 277 6.10 7.12 -0.11
C ALA A 277 6.20 8.18 -1.23
N LEU A 278 7.33 8.21 -1.95
CA LEU A 278 7.56 9.14 -3.05
C LEU A 278 6.58 8.93 -4.21
N ILE A 279 6.36 7.67 -4.63
CA ILE A 279 5.43 7.34 -5.71
C ILE A 279 4.01 7.80 -5.34
N LEU A 280 3.54 7.50 -4.12
CA LEU A 280 2.18 7.85 -3.75
C LEU A 280 2.00 9.36 -3.58
N GLN A 281 2.98 10.06 -2.98
CA GLN A 281 2.95 11.54 -2.90
C GLN A 281 2.91 12.19 -4.28
N THR A 282 3.79 11.78 -5.19
CA THR A 282 3.84 12.34 -6.55
C THR A 282 2.58 12.01 -7.35
N SER A 283 2.03 10.80 -7.20
CA SER A 283 0.75 10.43 -7.81
C SER A 283 -0.40 11.28 -7.29
N ASP A 284 -0.44 11.52 -5.98
CA ASP A 284 -1.48 12.33 -5.35
C ASP A 284 -1.39 13.81 -5.76
N ILE A 285 -0.18 14.37 -5.85
CA ILE A 285 0.04 15.74 -6.37
C ILE A 285 -0.41 15.84 -7.83
N ALA A 286 -0.02 14.87 -8.66
CA ALA A 286 -0.35 14.88 -10.08
C ALA A 286 -1.85 14.89 -10.32
N VAL A 287 -2.61 13.98 -9.67
CA VAL A 287 -4.07 13.88 -9.88
C VAL A 287 -4.85 15.11 -9.41
N ARG A 288 -4.33 15.84 -8.41
CA ARG A 288 -4.93 17.11 -7.96
C ARG A 288 -4.64 18.29 -8.88
N SER A 289 -3.53 18.22 -9.63
CA SER A 289 -3.04 19.33 -10.44
C SER A 289 -3.45 19.23 -11.91
N ILE A 290 -3.86 18.06 -12.40
CA ILE A 290 -4.16 17.84 -13.83
C ILE A 290 -5.44 18.57 -14.28
N ARG A 291 -6.52 18.50 -13.50
CA ARG A 291 -7.82 19.05 -13.91
C ARG A 291 -8.61 19.68 -12.74
N PRO A 292 -8.12 20.75 -12.12
CA PRO A 292 -8.85 21.42 -11.07
C PRO A 292 -10.23 21.93 -11.58
N PRO A 293 -11.32 21.87 -10.78
CA PRO A 293 -11.41 21.38 -9.40
C PRO A 293 -11.66 19.88 -9.28
N LEU A 294 -11.68 19.12 -10.37
CA LEU A 294 -11.90 17.67 -10.36
C LEU A 294 -10.67 16.96 -9.83
N GLU A 295 -10.85 16.20 -8.77
CA GLU A 295 -9.80 15.36 -8.21
C GLU A 295 -9.94 13.90 -8.66
N LEU A 296 -8.97 13.41 -9.39
CA LEU A 296 -8.92 12.02 -9.80
C LEU A 296 -8.39 11.15 -8.63
N PRO A 297 -8.79 9.88 -8.52
CA PRO A 297 -8.22 8.96 -7.55
C PRO A 297 -6.73 8.68 -7.81
N ALA A 298 -5.91 8.71 -6.75
CA ALA A 298 -4.47 8.47 -6.85
C ALA A 298 -4.13 7.07 -7.39
N GLY A 299 -4.99 6.07 -7.13
CA GLY A 299 -4.85 4.71 -7.64
C GLY A 299 -4.87 4.61 -9.17
N ILE A 300 -5.60 5.50 -9.85
CA ILE A 300 -5.58 5.55 -11.32
C ILE A 300 -4.18 5.93 -11.81
N PHE A 301 -3.54 6.90 -11.17
CA PHE A 301 -2.21 7.36 -11.58
C PHE A 301 -1.12 6.34 -11.26
N THR A 302 -1.21 5.66 -10.11
CA THR A 302 -0.29 4.56 -9.80
C THR A 302 -0.45 3.40 -10.77
N ALA A 303 -1.67 3.09 -11.24
CA ALA A 303 -1.93 2.08 -12.25
C ALA A 303 -1.40 2.50 -13.64
N LEU A 304 -1.57 3.77 -14.01
CA LEU A 304 -1.08 4.32 -15.28
C LEU A 304 0.45 4.27 -15.39
N ILE A 305 1.16 4.45 -14.30
CA ILE A 305 2.63 4.31 -14.25
C ILE A 305 3.01 2.82 -14.11
N GLY A 306 2.29 2.09 -13.27
CA GLY A 306 2.65 0.72 -12.90
C GLY A 306 2.45 -0.28 -14.03
N ALA A 307 1.35 -0.21 -14.78
CA ALA A 307 1.05 -1.16 -15.83
C ALA A 307 2.06 -1.10 -17.01
N PRO A 308 2.41 0.06 -17.59
CA PRO A 308 3.45 0.14 -18.61
C PRO A 308 4.83 -0.31 -18.11
N TYR A 309 5.16 0.04 -16.85
CA TYR A 309 6.40 -0.41 -16.24
C TYR A 309 6.45 -1.94 -16.09
N PHE A 310 5.33 -2.56 -15.74
CA PHE A 310 5.19 -4.01 -15.66
C PHE A 310 5.38 -4.68 -17.03
N PHE A 311 4.76 -4.16 -18.09
CA PHE A 311 4.96 -4.64 -19.46
C PHE A 311 6.43 -4.51 -19.91
N TYR A 312 7.08 -3.40 -19.57
CA TYR A 312 8.51 -3.23 -19.85
C TYR A 312 9.37 -4.30 -19.15
N LEU A 313 9.04 -4.66 -17.91
CA LEU A 313 9.75 -5.70 -17.17
C LEU A 313 9.58 -7.09 -17.79
N LEU A 314 8.39 -7.42 -18.24
CA LEU A 314 8.12 -8.72 -18.91
C LEU A 314 8.91 -8.84 -20.21
N ARG A 315 9.00 -7.78 -21.00
CA ARG A 315 9.77 -7.77 -22.28
C ARG A 315 11.28 -7.91 -22.08
N ARG A 316 11.83 -7.45 -20.97
CA ARG A 316 13.28 -7.47 -20.73
C ARG A 316 13.81 -8.79 -20.17
N LYS A 317 12.97 -9.75 -19.83
CA LYS A 317 13.34 -11.10 -19.36
C LYS A 317 13.52 -12.11 -20.49
N HIS A 318 13.36 -11.69 -21.71
CA HIS A 318 13.73 -12.39 -22.94
C HIS A 318 14.90 -11.66 -23.61
#